data_efc54f23201b98efd054058c6a79cf2b
#
_entry.id   efc54f23201b98efd054058c6a79cf2b
#
_cell.length_a   1.000
_cell.length_b   1.000
_cell.length_c   1.000
_cell.angle_alpha   90.00
_cell.angle_beta   90.00
_cell.angle_gamma   90.00
#
_symmetry.space_group_name_H-M   'P 1'
#
loop_
_entity.id
_entity.type
_entity.pdbx_description
1 polymer ?
#
loop_
_entity_poly.entity_id
_entity_poly.type
_entity_poly.pdbx_seq_one_letter_code
_entity_poly.pdbx_strand_id
1 'polypeptide(L)'
;VLPFTYSMDVLPSMALILGIYMGGISGGLITAILLKIPGTVSSVATTLDGYPMAQSGRAAEALAIGTFSSFVGGILSCIALMFISPLLSKVALAFGAWEYFGAAFLALSFVCVLMDGKVVKGFISVFIGLLLSTVGVSPIDGSVFRFTFGNMSLSAGFDMIAVILGAFALPEMFRTAGKIREQVIPTKFRKRWFYLPRLEDIKGEVVNFVR
;
A
#
# COMPACT_ATOMS: atom_id res chain seq x y z
N VAL A 1 12.98 -10.89 13.08
CA VAL A 1 12.37 -10.03 14.12
C VAL A 1 11.79 -10.85 15.24
N LEU A 2 10.91 -11.83 14.94
CA LEU A 2 10.26 -12.68 15.94
C LEU A 2 11.22 -13.28 16.98
N PRO A 3 12.42 -13.82 16.63
CA PRO A 3 13.33 -14.36 17.66
C PRO A 3 13.80 -13.31 18.68
N PHE A 4 13.92 -12.06 18.26
CA PHE A 4 14.33 -10.99 19.17
C PHE A 4 13.22 -10.57 20.14
N THR A 5 11.94 -10.64 19.70
CA THR A 5 10.82 -10.28 20.58
C THR A 5 10.57 -11.26 21.71
N TYR A 6 11.04 -12.52 21.58
CA TYR A 6 10.90 -13.52 22.64
C TYR A 6 11.75 -13.22 23.89
N SER A 7 12.83 -12.48 23.74
CA SER A 7 13.71 -12.09 24.84
C SER A 7 13.41 -10.72 25.43
N MET A 8 12.39 -10.04 24.91
CA MET A 8 12.01 -8.68 25.33
C MET A 8 10.67 -8.69 26.05
N ASP A 9 10.47 -7.71 26.92
CA ASP A 9 9.17 -7.44 27.52
C ASP A 9 8.12 -7.10 26.47
N VAL A 10 6.84 -7.25 26.80
CA VAL A 10 5.71 -7.06 25.87
C VAL A 10 5.72 -5.67 25.23
N LEU A 11 5.96 -4.63 26.01
CA LEU A 11 5.91 -3.25 25.53
C LEU A 11 7.02 -2.92 24.50
N PRO A 12 8.31 -3.22 24.75
CA PRO A 12 9.37 -3.05 23.75
C PRO A 12 9.18 -3.93 22.52
N SER A 13 8.67 -5.16 22.69
CA SER A 13 8.40 -6.07 21.57
C SER A 13 7.36 -5.50 20.63
N MET A 14 6.26 -4.97 21.17
CA MET A 14 5.22 -4.31 20.38
C MET A 14 5.75 -3.06 19.67
N ALA A 15 6.53 -2.23 20.36
CA ALA A 15 7.14 -1.04 19.78
C ALA A 15 8.09 -1.40 18.61
N LEU A 16 8.88 -2.48 18.75
CA LEU A 16 9.76 -2.98 17.70
C LEU A 16 8.98 -3.42 16.45
N ILE A 17 7.93 -4.22 16.65
CA ILE A 17 7.09 -4.73 15.54
C ILE A 17 6.41 -3.56 14.82
N LEU A 18 5.83 -2.62 15.56
CA LEU A 18 5.19 -1.42 15.00
C LEU A 18 6.19 -0.54 14.24
N GLY A 19 7.40 -0.36 14.79
CA GLY A 19 8.46 0.40 14.13
C GLY A 19 8.88 -0.21 12.80
N ILE A 20 9.03 -1.53 12.74
CA ILE A 20 9.37 -2.25 11.50
C ILE A 20 8.20 -2.18 10.50
N TYR A 21 6.97 -2.32 10.96
CA TYR A 21 5.79 -2.20 10.13
C TYR A 21 5.68 -0.80 9.49
N MET A 22 5.83 0.25 10.29
CA MET A 22 5.84 1.64 9.82
C MET A 22 6.99 1.91 8.85
N GLY A 23 8.19 1.43 9.17
CA GLY A 23 9.36 1.55 8.29
C GLY A 23 9.18 0.83 6.96
N GLY A 24 8.57 -0.35 6.96
CA GLY A 24 8.25 -1.12 5.76
C GLY A 24 7.26 -0.39 4.85
N ILE A 25 6.20 0.17 5.43
CA ILE A 25 5.20 0.96 4.67
C ILE A 25 5.86 2.20 4.08
N SER A 26 6.67 2.93 4.84
CA SER A 26 7.39 4.11 4.35
C SER A 26 8.41 3.74 3.26
N GLY A 27 9.03 2.55 3.33
CA GLY A 27 9.89 2.01 2.28
C GLY A 27 9.16 1.79 0.96
N GLY A 28 7.91 1.36 1.00
CA GLY A 28 7.06 1.19 -0.18
C GLY A 28 6.80 2.49 -0.95
N LEU A 29 6.83 3.63 -0.28
CA LEU A 29 6.73 4.94 -0.91
C LEU A 29 7.94 5.24 -1.81
N ILE A 30 9.14 4.84 -1.41
CA ILE A 30 10.37 5.07 -2.17
C ILE A 30 10.30 4.35 -3.53
N THR A 31 9.93 3.06 -3.51
CA THR A 31 9.80 2.28 -4.74
C THR A 31 8.68 2.78 -5.63
N ALA A 32 7.58 3.25 -5.05
CA ALA A 32 6.46 3.85 -5.77
C ALA A 32 6.87 5.12 -6.53
N ILE A 33 7.64 6.01 -5.90
CA ILE A 33 8.10 7.27 -6.50
C ILE A 33 9.20 7.05 -7.54
N LEU A 34 10.18 6.19 -7.25
CA LEU A 34 11.35 6.03 -8.12
C LEU A 34 11.14 5.04 -9.26
N LEU A 35 10.45 3.94 -9.00
CA LEU A 35 10.31 2.82 -9.93
C LEU A 35 8.90 2.64 -10.47
N LYS A 36 7.92 3.41 -9.98
CA LYS A 36 6.49 3.22 -10.27
C LYS A 36 5.97 1.84 -9.84
N ILE A 37 6.65 1.20 -8.90
CA ILE A 37 6.28 -0.10 -8.36
C ILE A 37 5.79 0.14 -6.93
N PRO A 38 4.47 0.04 -6.66
CA PRO A 38 3.96 0.21 -5.32
C PRO A 38 4.47 -0.94 -4.44
N GLY A 39 5.20 -0.62 -3.37
CA GLY A 39 5.67 -1.60 -2.40
C GLY A 39 4.60 -2.01 -1.39
N THR A 40 3.51 -1.23 -1.32
CA THR A 40 2.34 -1.50 -0.47
C THR A 40 1.07 -1.09 -1.21
N VAL A 41 -0.08 -1.62 -0.78
CA VAL A 41 -1.38 -1.28 -1.37
C VAL A 41 -1.65 0.23 -1.30
N SER A 42 -1.31 0.86 -0.18
CA SER A 42 -1.48 2.31 0.03
C SER A 42 -0.58 3.16 -0.85
N SER A 43 0.58 2.65 -1.28
CA SER A 43 1.52 3.38 -2.13
C SER A 43 1.13 3.39 -3.62
N VAL A 44 0.06 2.70 -4.01
CA VAL A 44 -0.47 2.74 -5.39
C VAL A 44 -0.85 4.17 -5.78
N ALA A 45 -1.54 4.91 -4.92
CA ALA A 45 -1.90 6.31 -5.18
C ALA A 45 -0.65 7.19 -5.38
N THR A 46 0.41 6.95 -4.61
CA THR A 46 1.68 7.69 -4.71
C THR A 46 2.36 7.49 -6.07
N THR A 47 2.11 6.38 -6.78
CA THR A 47 2.68 6.18 -8.12
C THR A 47 2.10 7.13 -9.17
N LEU A 48 0.89 7.65 -8.94
CA LEU A 48 0.21 8.52 -9.89
C LEU A 48 0.85 9.91 -9.96
N ASP A 49 1.21 10.48 -8.82
CA ASP A 49 1.76 11.83 -8.71
C ASP A 49 3.27 11.84 -8.46
N GLY A 50 3.76 10.95 -7.59
CA GLY A 50 5.16 10.89 -7.20
C GLY A 50 6.10 10.46 -8.31
N TYR A 51 5.71 9.49 -9.13
CA TYR A 51 6.53 9.03 -10.24
C TYR A 51 6.70 10.07 -11.36
N PRO A 52 5.65 10.75 -11.87
CA PRO A 52 5.83 11.84 -12.83
C PRO A 52 6.70 12.97 -12.29
N MET A 53 6.56 13.31 -11.01
CA MET A 53 7.41 14.28 -10.36
C MET A 53 8.89 13.85 -10.32
N ALA A 54 9.14 12.56 -10.05
CA ALA A 54 10.49 12.00 -10.10
C ALA A 54 11.06 12.02 -11.52
N GLN A 55 10.27 11.70 -12.54
CA GLN A 55 10.68 11.77 -13.95
C GLN A 55 11.01 13.21 -14.41
N SER A 56 10.38 14.22 -13.84
CA SER A 56 10.72 15.63 -14.11
C SER A 56 12.02 16.10 -13.44
N GLY A 57 12.78 15.18 -12.82
CA GLY A 57 14.04 15.48 -12.13
C GLY A 57 13.89 15.97 -10.69
N ARG A 58 12.66 15.98 -10.15
CA ARG A 58 12.32 16.41 -8.79
C ARG A 58 12.14 15.23 -7.81
N ALA A 59 12.85 14.14 -8.03
CA ALA A 59 12.71 12.91 -7.23
C ALA A 59 13.00 13.14 -5.73
N ALA A 60 14.04 13.93 -5.41
CA ALA A 60 14.38 14.24 -4.03
C ALA A 60 13.28 15.05 -3.31
N GLU A 61 12.61 15.91 -4.01
CA GLU A 61 11.50 16.70 -3.50
C GLU A 61 10.26 15.84 -3.27
N ALA A 62 9.90 14.99 -4.23
CA ALA A 62 8.81 14.02 -4.09
C ALA A 62 9.01 13.09 -2.89
N LEU A 63 10.23 12.57 -2.70
CA LEU A 63 10.59 11.74 -1.56
C LEU A 63 10.49 12.52 -0.24
N ALA A 64 10.98 13.76 -0.20
CA ALA A 64 10.95 14.59 1.00
C ALA A 64 9.50 14.91 1.42
N ILE A 65 8.66 15.32 0.46
CA ILE A 65 7.24 15.61 0.72
C ILE A 65 6.54 14.34 1.20
N GLY A 66 6.71 13.23 0.49
CA GLY A 66 6.08 11.95 0.85
C GLY A 66 6.48 11.45 2.24
N THR A 67 7.77 11.53 2.58
CA THR A 67 8.25 11.12 3.90
C THR A 67 7.76 12.05 5.01
N PHE A 68 7.77 13.35 4.77
CA PHE A 68 7.27 14.33 5.72
C PHE A 68 5.75 14.18 5.95
N SER A 69 4.98 14.03 4.88
CA SER A 69 3.53 13.80 4.95
C SER A 69 3.22 12.50 5.69
N SER A 70 4.00 11.44 5.45
CA SER A 70 3.87 10.16 6.15
C SER A 70 4.16 10.30 7.65
N PHE A 71 5.17 11.09 8.03
CA PHE A 71 5.50 11.35 9.42
C PHE A 71 4.39 12.14 10.13
N VAL A 72 3.92 13.23 9.52
CA VAL A 72 2.83 14.06 10.09
C VAL A 72 1.54 13.25 10.16
N GLY A 73 1.19 12.54 9.09
CA GLY A 73 0.02 11.67 9.04
C GLY A 73 0.09 10.56 10.10
N GLY A 74 1.27 9.98 10.31
CA GLY A 74 1.51 8.97 11.35
C GLY A 74 1.26 9.50 12.76
N ILE A 75 1.74 10.69 13.07
CA ILE A 75 1.49 11.32 14.40
C ILE A 75 0.00 11.59 14.57
N LEU A 76 -0.65 12.22 13.57
CA LEU A 76 -2.08 12.52 13.64
C LEU A 76 -2.92 11.24 13.77
N SER A 77 -2.56 10.19 13.02
CA SER A 77 -3.20 8.89 13.10
C SER A 77 -3.03 8.24 14.47
N CYS A 78 -1.84 8.35 15.08
CA CYS A 78 -1.59 7.81 16.42
C CYS A 78 -2.46 8.50 17.47
N ILE A 79 -2.56 9.82 17.40
CA ILE A 79 -3.44 10.60 18.31
C ILE A 79 -4.91 10.23 18.08
N ALA A 80 -5.35 10.19 16.82
CA ALA A 80 -6.72 9.81 16.49
C ALA A 80 -7.04 8.38 16.97
N LEU A 81 -6.13 7.44 16.79
CA LEU A 81 -6.29 6.06 17.24
C LEU A 81 -6.48 5.97 18.75
N MET A 82 -5.74 6.76 19.53
CA MET A 82 -5.85 6.76 20.99
C MET A 82 -7.28 7.10 21.46
N PHE A 83 -7.95 8.04 20.79
CA PHE A 83 -9.31 8.44 21.14
C PHE A 83 -10.39 7.57 20.50
N ILE A 84 -10.19 7.16 19.26
CA ILE A 84 -11.21 6.47 18.46
C ILE A 84 -11.17 4.94 18.66
N SER A 85 -10.02 4.37 19.02
CA SER A 85 -9.86 2.92 19.17
C SER A 85 -10.83 2.29 20.18
N PRO A 86 -11.08 2.85 21.37
CA PRO A 86 -12.05 2.27 22.30
C PRO A 86 -13.48 2.24 21.76
N LEU A 87 -13.85 3.25 20.97
CA LEU A 87 -15.17 3.34 20.34
C LEU A 87 -15.30 2.33 19.20
N LEU A 88 -14.28 2.26 18.32
CA LEU A 88 -14.24 1.30 17.22
C LEU A 88 -14.22 -0.15 17.70
N SER A 89 -13.52 -0.43 18.81
CA SER A 89 -13.48 -1.77 19.38
C SER A 89 -14.87 -2.24 19.81
N LYS A 90 -15.68 -1.38 20.43
CA LYS A 90 -17.06 -1.74 20.79
C LYS A 90 -17.92 -2.02 19.56
N VAL A 91 -17.78 -1.22 18.51
CA VAL A 91 -18.52 -1.42 17.26
C VAL A 91 -18.04 -2.69 16.55
N ALA A 92 -16.73 -2.91 16.46
CA ALA A 92 -16.17 -4.08 15.80
C ALA A 92 -16.55 -5.40 16.48
N LEU A 93 -16.64 -5.41 17.82
CA LEU A 93 -17.08 -6.59 18.56
C LEU A 93 -18.60 -6.87 18.42
N ALA A 94 -19.38 -5.86 18.04
CA ALA A 94 -20.79 -6.02 17.75
C ALA A 94 -21.07 -6.52 16.32
N PHE A 95 -20.05 -6.49 15.43
CA PHE A 95 -20.19 -6.95 14.05
C PHE A 95 -20.29 -8.47 13.99
N GLY A 96 -21.38 -8.96 13.41
CA GLY A 96 -21.55 -10.35 13.03
C GLY A 96 -21.13 -10.62 11.58
N ALA A 97 -21.34 -11.84 11.11
CA ALA A 97 -20.97 -12.27 9.76
C ALA A 97 -21.69 -11.47 8.65
N TRP A 98 -22.91 -11.01 8.91
CA TRP A 98 -23.71 -10.24 7.97
C TRP A 98 -23.18 -8.82 7.78
N GLU A 99 -22.76 -8.19 8.86
CA GLU A 99 -22.18 -6.85 8.84
C GLU A 99 -20.83 -6.84 8.11
N TYR A 100 -19.99 -7.87 8.31
CA TYR A 100 -18.75 -8.05 7.58
C TYR A 100 -18.99 -8.24 6.08
N PHE A 101 -20.01 -9.03 5.70
CA PHE A 101 -20.38 -9.19 4.30
C PHE A 101 -20.83 -7.85 3.69
N GLY A 102 -21.70 -7.11 4.39
CA GLY A 102 -22.15 -5.78 3.95
C GLY A 102 -21.02 -4.78 3.77
N ALA A 103 -20.08 -4.74 4.72
CA ALA A 103 -18.90 -3.88 4.67
C ALA A 103 -17.97 -4.25 3.50
N ALA A 104 -17.74 -5.54 3.27
CA ALA A 104 -16.95 -6.03 2.14
C ALA A 104 -17.60 -5.69 0.80
N PHE A 105 -18.90 -5.88 0.66
CA PHE A 105 -19.66 -5.55 -0.55
C PHE A 105 -19.60 -4.05 -0.84
N LEU A 106 -19.75 -3.21 0.19
CA LEU A 106 -19.64 -1.76 0.07
C LEU A 106 -18.23 -1.34 -0.36
N ALA A 107 -17.17 -1.91 0.24
CA ALA A 107 -15.79 -1.63 -0.13
C ALA A 107 -15.51 -2.00 -1.60
N LEU A 108 -15.96 -3.16 -2.06
CA LEU A 108 -15.81 -3.59 -3.45
C LEU A 108 -16.58 -2.68 -4.42
N SER A 109 -17.76 -2.21 -4.02
CA SER A 109 -18.56 -1.27 -4.82
C SER A 109 -17.83 0.07 -4.98
N PHE A 110 -17.18 0.59 -3.93
CA PHE A 110 -16.37 1.79 -4.03
C PHE A 110 -15.18 1.62 -5.00
N VAL A 111 -14.49 0.49 -4.94
CA VAL A 111 -13.39 0.20 -5.88
C VAL A 111 -13.88 0.23 -7.33
N CYS A 112 -15.06 -0.34 -7.61
CA CYS A 112 -15.65 -0.31 -8.95
C CYS A 112 -15.99 1.11 -9.42
N VAL A 113 -16.49 1.96 -8.54
CA VAL A 113 -16.85 3.36 -8.86
C VAL A 113 -15.62 4.21 -9.15
N LEU A 114 -14.49 3.95 -8.47
CA LEU A 114 -13.22 4.66 -8.69
C LEU A 114 -12.60 4.41 -10.08
N MET A 115 -13.10 3.43 -10.83
CA MET A 115 -12.58 3.14 -12.17
C MET A 115 -13.29 3.98 -13.24
N ASP A 116 -12.81 5.20 -13.47
CA ASP A 116 -13.31 6.19 -14.44
C ASP A 116 -13.86 5.60 -15.73
N GLY A 117 -15.19 5.53 -15.85
CA GLY A 117 -15.91 5.15 -17.07
C GLY A 117 -15.75 3.70 -17.54
N LYS A 118 -14.98 2.86 -16.83
CA LYS A 118 -14.71 1.44 -17.18
C LYS A 118 -15.26 0.47 -16.13
N VAL A 119 -16.44 0.75 -15.63
CA VAL A 119 -17.07 0.00 -14.52
C VAL A 119 -17.11 -1.52 -14.80
N VAL A 120 -17.42 -1.93 -16.02
CA VAL A 120 -17.46 -3.37 -16.38
C VAL A 120 -16.09 -4.03 -16.22
N LYS A 121 -15.00 -3.34 -16.63
CA LYS A 121 -13.62 -3.86 -16.45
C LYS A 121 -13.25 -3.91 -14.96
N GLY A 122 -13.73 -2.93 -14.17
CA GLY A 122 -13.59 -2.91 -12.73
C GLY A 122 -14.23 -4.14 -12.09
N PHE A 123 -15.47 -4.43 -12.41
CA PHE A 123 -16.16 -5.62 -11.92
C PHE A 123 -15.44 -6.92 -12.29
N ILE A 124 -15.01 -7.07 -13.53
CA ILE A 124 -14.26 -8.25 -13.97
C ILE A 124 -12.97 -8.41 -13.14
N SER A 125 -12.23 -7.32 -12.92
CA SER A 125 -11.00 -7.34 -12.10
C SER A 125 -11.28 -7.73 -10.66
N VAL A 126 -12.35 -7.20 -10.07
CA VAL A 126 -12.78 -7.55 -8.70
C VAL A 126 -13.16 -9.03 -8.61
N PHE A 127 -13.92 -9.56 -9.56
CA PHE A 127 -14.26 -10.98 -9.57
C PHE A 127 -13.04 -11.89 -9.71
N ILE A 128 -12.10 -11.53 -10.58
CA ILE A 128 -10.84 -12.28 -10.72
C ILE A 128 -10.05 -12.23 -9.39
N GLY A 129 -9.95 -11.07 -8.76
CA GLY A 129 -9.28 -10.92 -7.45
C GLY A 129 -9.96 -11.75 -6.36
N LEU A 130 -11.30 -11.75 -6.32
CA LEU A 130 -12.06 -12.58 -5.38
C LEU A 130 -11.84 -14.08 -5.63
N LEU A 131 -11.86 -14.53 -6.89
CA LEU A 131 -11.57 -15.93 -7.22
C LEU A 131 -10.17 -16.33 -6.78
N LEU A 132 -9.17 -15.50 -7.03
CA LEU A 132 -7.79 -15.75 -6.58
C LEU A 132 -7.68 -15.79 -5.05
N SER A 133 -8.41 -14.95 -4.34
CA SER A 133 -8.40 -14.90 -2.87
C SER A 133 -9.08 -16.11 -2.22
N THR A 134 -9.90 -16.87 -2.96
CA THR A 134 -10.55 -18.10 -2.45
C THR A 134 -9.61 -19.31 -2.45
N VAL A 135 -8.46 -19.24 -3.12
CA VAL A 135 -7.48 -20.32 -3.15
C VAL A 135 -6.72 -20.36 -1.82
N GLY A 136 -6.65 -21.55 -1.21
CA GLY A 136 -5.92 -21.76 0.04
C GLY A 136 -6.79 -22.31 1.16
N VAL A 137 -6.33 -22.16 2.39
CA VAL A 137 -7.06 -22.62 3.59
C VAL A 137 -8.15 -21.63 3.93
N SER A 138 -9.34 -22.11 4.24
CA SER A 138 -10.45 -21.29 4.70
C SER A 138 -10.10 -20.62 6.05
N PRO A 139 -10.16 -19.29 6.17
CA PRO A 139 -9.88 -18.62 7.44
C PRO A 139 -10.94 -18.88 8.51
N ILE A 140 -12.11 -19.39 8.13
CA ILE A 140 -13.22 -19.66 9.05
C ILE A 140 -13.02 -21.02 9.74
N ASP A 141 -12.73 -22.07 8.96
CA ASP A 141 -12.69 -23.44 9.47
C ASP A 141 -11.26 -23.96 9.66
N GLY A 142 -10.25 -23.29 9.11
CA GLY A 142 -8.84 -23.65 9.26
C GLY A 142 -8.39 -25.01 8.71
N SER A 143 -9.36 -25.89 8.43
CA SER A 143 -9.14 -27.28 7.99
C SER A 143 -9.57 -27.53 6.54
N VAL A 144 -10.35 -26.65 5.95
CA VAL A 144 -10.90 -26.81 4.59
C VAL A 144 -9.96 -26.17 3.57
N PHE A 145 -9.40 -27.02 2.72
CA PHE A 145 -8.58 -26.57 1.57
C PHE A 145 -9.48 -26.29 0.38
N ARG A 146 -9.38 -25.08 -0.16
CA ARG A 146 -10.14 -24.62 -1.32
C ARG A 146 -9.22 -24.45 -2.52
N PHE A 147 -9.55 -25.09 -3.64
CA PHE A 147 -8.84 -24.96 -4.93
C PHE A 147 -7.34 -25.22 -4.86
N THR A 148 -6.87 -26.06 -3.94
CA THR A 148 -5.44 -26.39 -3.80
C THR A 148 -5.00 -27.54 -4.72
N PHE A 149 -5.94 -28.27 -5.32
CA PHE A 149 -5.68 -29.40 -6.23
C PHE A 149 -4.65 -30.41 -5.70
N GLY A 150 -4.60 -30.60 -4.38
CA GLY A 150 -3.66 -31.48 -3.72
C GLY A 150 -2.21 -30.93 -3.59
N ASN A 151 -1.97 -29.69 -3.99
CA ASN A 151 -0.65 -29.08 -3.89
C ASN A 151 -0.49 -28.30 -2.57
N MET A 152 0.46 -28.74 -1.73
CA MET A 152 0.75 -28.11 -0.44
C MET A 152 1.20 -26.65 -0.58
N SER A 153 1.86 -26.29 -1.68
CA SER A 153 2.30 -24.89 -1.90
C SER A 153 1.14 -23.92 -2.07
N LEU A 154 -0.03 -24.41 -2.54
CA LEU A 154 -1.23 -23.59 -2.69
C LEU A 154 -2.07 -23.50 -1.40
N SER A 155 -1.72 -24.23 -0.36
CA SER A 155 -2.44 -24.20 0.92
C SER A 155 -2.36 -22.83 1.59
N ALA A 156 -1.24 -22.13 1.44
CA ALA A 156 -1.07 -20.76 1.95
C ALA A 156 -1.79 -19.69 1.11
N GLY A 157 -2.41 -20.07 -0.02
CA GLY A 157 -2.98 -19.14 -0.99
C GLY A 157 -1.92 -18.42 -1.83
N PHE A 158 -2.34 -17.36 -2.52
CA PHE A 158 -1.41 -16.51 -3.26
C PHE A 158 -0.84 -15.44 -2.34
N ASP A 159 0.49 -15.35 -2.29
CA ASP A 159 1.16 -14.27 -1.56
C ASP A 159 0.80 -12.92 -2.20
N MET A 160 0.28 -12.01 -1.38
CA MET A 160 -0.14 -10.68 -1.79
C MET A 160 1.01 -9.88 -2.41
N ILE A 161 2.23 -10.05 -1.90
CA ILE A 161 3.42 -9.37 -2.42
C ILE A 161 3.73 -9.88 -3.83
N ALA A 162 3.66 -11.19 -4.07
CA ALA A 162 3.89 -11.78 -5.38
C ALA A 162 2.84 -11.30 -6.40
N VAL A 163 1.57 -11.20 -6.00
CA VAL A 163 0.49 -10.70 -6.87
C VAL A 163 0.71 -9.22 -7.21
N ILE A 164 1.06 -8.38 -6.24
CA ILE A 164 1.33 -6.94 -6.47
C ILE A 164 2.55 -6.78 -7.40
N LEU A 165 3.64 -7.49 -7.14
CA LEU A 165 4.82 -7.44 -8.00
C LEU A 165 4.49 -7.92 -9.42
N GLY A 166 3.73 -9.00 -9.57
CA GLY A 166 3.29 -9.50 -10.87
C GLY A 166 2.42 -8.48 -11.61
N ALA A 167 1.45 -7.87 -10.93
CA ALA A 167 0.52 -6.94 -11.55
C ALA A 167 1.14 -5.59 -11.93
N PHE A 168 2.11 -5.09 -11.17
CA PHE A 168 2.70 -3.76 -11.37
C PHE A 168 4.11 -3.80 -11.94
N ALA A 169 5.00 -4.66 -11.40
CA ALA A 169 6.39 -4.69 -11.84
C ALA A 169 6.56 -5.29 -13.23
N LEU A 170 5.87 -6.39 -13.56
CA LEU A 170 5.99 -7.02 -14.87
C LEU A 170 5.57 -6.10 -16.02
N PRO A 171 4.39 -5.46 -16.01
CA PRO A 171 4.02 -4.51 -17.06
C PRO A 171 5.01 -3.36 -17.19
N GLU A 172 5.52 -2.83 -16.07
CA GLU A 172 6.48 -1.74 -16.11
C GLU A 172 7.85 -2.17 -16.65
N MET A 173 8.30 -3.40 -16.32
CA MET A 173 9.50 -3.99 -16.91
C MET A 173 9.37 -4.13 -18.43
N PHE A 174 8.24 -4.62 -18.94
CA PHE A 174 8.01 -4.73 -20.39
C PHE A 174 7.94 -3.37 -21.07
N ARG A 175 7.31 -2.39 -20.45
CA ARG A 175 7.27 -1.00 -20.96
C ARG A 175 8.66 -0.37 -21.01
N THR A 176 9.45 -0.59 -19.97
CA THR A 176 10.82 -0.06 -19.89
C THR A 176 11.75 -0.80 -20.86
N ALA A 177 11.65 -2.11 -20.96
CA ALA A 177 12.44 -2.91 -21.93
C ALA A 177 12.21 -2.46 -23.39
N GLY A 178 10.98 -2.06 -23.73
CA GLY A 178 10.68 -1.48 -25.05
C GLY A 178 11.24 -0.06 -25.24
N LYS A 179 11.57 0.66 -24.16
CA LYS A 179 12.06 2.05 -24.18
C LYS A 179 13.56 2.19 -23.92
N ILE A 180 14.31 1.10 -23.78
CA ILE A 180 15.76 1.12 -23.46
C ILE A 180 16.59 1.98 -24.42
N ARG A 181 16.01 2.43 -25.53
CA ARG A 181 16.68 3.31 -26.51
C ARG A 181 16.53 4.80 -26.24
N GLU A 182 15.69 5.21 -25.30
CA GLU A 182 15.47 6.62 -24.99
C GLU A 182 15.41 6.81 -23.47
N GLN A 183 16.39 7.56 -22.98
CA GLN A 183 16.43 8.15 -21.65
C GLN A 183 17.03 7.35 -20.50
N VAL A 184 18.38 7.29 -20.50
CA VAL A 184 19.08 7.50 -19.24
C VAL A 184 18.86 8.97 -18.85
N ILE A 185 17.85 9.23 -18.04
CA ILE A 185 17.67 10.57 -17.44
C ILE A 185 18.85 10.74 -16.47
N PRO A 186 19.78 11.67 -16.71
CA PRO A 186 20.79 11.96 -15.71
C PRO A 186 20.06 12.58 -14.52
N THR A 187 19.76 11.77 -13.52
CA THR A 187 19.33 12.26 -12.22
C THR A 187 20.50 13.07 -11.65
N LYS A 188 20.56 14.36 -11.97
CA LYS A 188 21.39 15.30 -11.23
C LYS A 188 20.83 15.33 -9.81
N PHE A 189 21.28 14.38 -8.99
CA PHE A 189 21.08 14.47 -7.56
C PHE A 189 21.79 15.75 -7.09
N ARG A 190 21.01 16.82 -6.96
CA ARG A 190 21.48 18.04 -6.35
C ARG A 190 21.80 17.66 -4.91
N LYS A 191 23.10 17.65 -4.58
CA LYS A 191 23.71 17.26 -3.33
C LYS A 191 23.23 18.15 -2.16
N ARG A 192 21.97 17.98 -1.74
CA ARG A 192 21.44 18.54 -0.49
C ARG A 192 21.08 17.36 0.40
N TRP A 193 21.90 17.14 1.39
CA TRP A 193 21.77 16.05 2.37
C TRP A 193 20.48 16.12 3.19
N PHE A 194 19.85 17.29 3.25
CA PHE A 194 18.58 17.51 3.92
C PHE A 194 17.70 18.41 3.05
N TYR A 195 16.67 17.86 2.47
CA TYR A 195 15.61 18.63 1.83
C TYR A 195 14.44 18.69 2.82
N LEU A 196 14.38 19.76 3.61
CA LEU A 196 13.13 20.09 4.31
C LEU A 196 12.20 20.73 3.30
N PRO A 197 10.97 20.21 3.11
CA PRO A 197 10.00 20.85 2.23
C PRO A 197 9.78 22.29 2.72
N ARG A 198 9.83 23.26 1.81
CA ARG A 198 9.48 24.63 2.14
C ARG A 198 7.97 24.69 2.40
N LEU A 199 7.57 25.56 3.32
CA LEU A 199 6.15 25.80 3.62
C LEU A 199 5.36 26.23 2.37
N GLU A 200 6.02 26.80 1.37
CA GLU A 200 5.44 27.18 0.08
C GLU A 200 5.11 25.97 -0.79
N ASP A 201 5.93 24.92 -0.74
CA ASP A 201 5.72 23.67 -1.48
C ASP A 201 4.50 22.91 -0.91
N ILE A 202 4.32 22.97 0.42
CA ILE A 202 3.18 22.38 1.11
C ILE A 202 1.89 23.14 0.83
N LYS A 203 1.93 24.49 0.78
CA LYS A 203 0.76 25.32 0.46
C LYS A 203 0.26 25.10 -0.97
N GLY A 204 1.16 24.93 -1.94
CA GLY A 204 0.79 24.67 -3.33
C GLY A 204 0.04 23.35 -3.50
N GLU A 205 0.42 22.30 -2.76
CA GLU A 205 -0.22 20.99 -2.86
C GLU A 205 -1.52 20.89 -2.08
N VAL A 206 -1.64 21.53 -0.92
CA VAL A 206 -2.90 21.59 -0.17
C VAL A 206 -4.00 22.29 -0.98
N VAL A 207 -3.65 23.33 -1.76
CA VAL A 207 -4.61 24.01 -2.65
C VAL A 207 -5.06 23.11 -3.81
N ASN A 208 -4.17 22.27 -4.34
CA ASN A 208 -4.51 21.31 -5.40
C ASN A 208 -5.32 20.10 -4.90
N PHE A 209 -5.17 19.73 -3.62
CA PHE A 209 -5.93 18.65 -3.00
C PHE A 209 -7.38 19.04 -2.65
N VAL A 210 -7.65 20.33 -2.47
CA VAL A 210 -8.99 20.88 -2.14
C VAL A 210 -9.79 21.23 -3.42
N ARG A 211 -9.21 21.13 -4.59
CA ARG A 211 -9.81 21.42 -5.89
C ARG A 211 -10.12 20.16 -6.67
#